data_b1b01f63467e49f4572363aba1a0bea3
#
_entry.id   b1b01f63467e49f4572363aba1a0bea3
#
_cell.length_a   1.000
_cell.length_b   1.000
_cell.length_c   1.000
_cell.angle_alpha   90.00
_cell.angle_beta   90.00
_cell.angle_gamma   90.00
#
_symmetry.space_group_name_H-M   'P 1'
#
loop_
_entity.id
_entity.type
_entity.pdbx_description
1 polymer ?
#
loop_
_entity_poly.entity_id
_entity_poly.type
_entity_poly.pdbx_seq_one_letter_code
_entity_poly.pdbx_strand_id
1 'polypeptide(L)'
;MSENTQAAPAAKAPAARFGGKGLNIGIVVAAVVTVAGLALWGMQLSGGLVQTGMRNFDSWGLYITMFMFLVGLSAGGLIISSVPRAFGMKGFGGISKIAVWTSICCTVLAVGFVVIDLGQPLRLWELFAYSNLGSPLMWDIAVISIYLILSVVYLWATLRAEAGKVSEKALRVISVVALVTAVLVHSVTAWIFGLQQAHEFWHTALLAPWFVSSALVCGVALVLVVVIALRKAGYLELDQANVVKLVKMLGAFVVVDLYFFGCDLLTAGFPGGSGSEIVAMLATGPLAPFFWVEVVGCALCAAVCFTPKLRTDPLVVVASLLAIVGIFCKRAQLLVGGFQIPNLDYAGPMTQYTVTDWATGMTGAYQGMVYWPTPIEFGIVLALSAGALLLLLGLKYLPLKPVDQDR
;
A
#
# COMPACT_ATOMS: atom_id res chain seq x y z
N MET A 1 9.28 -56.76 35.70
CA MET A 1 8.48 -55.66 36.22
C MET A 1 8.95 -54.41 35.44
N SER A 2 8.25 -54.08 34.38
CA SER A 2 8.49 -52.89 33.54
C SER A 2 7.34 -51.91 33.81
N GLU A 3 7.65 -50.84 34.49
CA GLU A 3 6.69 -49.74 34.74
C GLU A 3 6.41 -48.96 33.46
N ASN A 4 5.18 -49.08 33.04
CA ASN A 4 4.63 -48.35 31.90
C ASN A 4 4.22 -46.95 32.38
N THR A 5 5.11 -45.97 32.26
CA THR A 5 4.80 -44.58 32.56
C THR A 5 4.01 -43.99 31.38
N GLN A 6 2.70 -44.08 31.45
CA GLN A 6 1.79 -43.33 30.53
C GLN A 6 1.97 -41.81 30.79
N ALA A 7 2.59 -41.13 29.80
CA ALA A 7 2.63 -39.69 29.81
C ALA A 7 1.19 -39.15 29.74
N ALA A 8 0.82 -38.30 30.68
CA ALA A 8 -0.48 -37.60 30.70
C ALA A 8 -0.65 -36.77 29.45
N PRO A 9 -1.86 -36.74 28.83
CA PRO A 9 -2.11 -35.94 27.66
C PRO A 9 -1.91 -34.45 28.00
N ALA A 10 -1.05 -33.78 27.24
CA ALA A 10 -0.81 -32.34 27.34
C ALA A 10 -2.14 -31.59 27.25
N ALA A 11 -2.44 -30.81 28.28
CA ALA A 11 -3.64 -30.00 28.35
C ALA A 11 -3.71 -29.09 27.09
N LYS A 12 -4.78 -29.25 26.31
CA LYS A 12 -5.09 -28.37 25.18
C LYS A 12 -5.15 -26.93 25.69
N ALA A 13 -4.21 -26.10 25.26
CA ALA A 13 -4.27 -24.67 25.50
C ALA A 13 -5.67 -24.15 25.06
N PRO A 14 -6.31 -23.29 25.86
CA PRO A 14 -7.64 -22.78 25.53
C PRO A 14 -7.59 -22.07 24.17
N ALA A 15 -8.51 -22.44 23.27
CA ALA A 15 -8.64 -21.80 21.98
C ALA A 15 -8.81 -20.27 22.21
N ALA A 16 -7.83 -19.49 21.75
CA ALA A 16 -7.89 -18.05 21.85
C ALA A 16 -9.22 -17.56 21.25
N ARG A 17 -10.06 -16.94 22.05
CA ARG A 17 -11.36 -16.40 21.59
C ARG A 17 -11.10 -15.02 21.00
N PHE A 18 -11.38 -14.86 19.71
CA PHE A 18 -11.55 -13.55 19.09
C PHE A 18 -12.78 -12.89 19.74
N GLY A 19 -12.61 -12.17 20.82
CA GLY A 19 -13.73 -11.55 21.50
C GLY A 19 -13.35 -11.12 22.90
N GLY A 20 -13.14 -9.85 23.07
CA GLY A 20 -13.12 -9.14 24.35
C GLY A 20 -13.98 -7.90 24.20
N LYS A 21 -14.49 -7.34 25.29
CA LYS A 21 -15.31 -6.11 25.26
C LYS A 21 -14.63 -4.99 24.45
N GLY A 22 -13.30 -4.85 24.56
CA GLY A 22 -12.54 -3.85 23.82
C GLY A 22 -12.56 -4.07 22.30
N LEU A 23 -12.44 -5.31 21.81
CA LEU A 23 -12.52 -5.62 20.38
C LEU A 23 -13.91 -5.33 19.82
N ASN A 24 -14.97 -5.70 20.55
CA ASN A 24 -16.34 -5.44 20.13
C ASN A 24 -16.63 -3.93 20.05
N ILE A 25 -16.13 -3.14 21.01
CA ILE A 25 -16.23 -1.67 20.96
C ILE A 25 -15.47 -1.15 19.73
N GLY A 26 -14.25 -1.63 19.48
CA GLY A 26 -13.47 -1.25 18.29
C GLY A 26 -14.19 -1.55 16.97
N ILE A 27 -14.85 -2.71 16.87
CA ILE A 27 -15.66 -3.09 15.69
C ILE A 27 -16.83 -2.13 15.51
N VAL A 28 -17.56 -1.83 16.58
CA VAL A 28 -18.70 -0.90 16.52
C VAL A 28 -18.24 0.49 16.11
N VAL A 29 -17.16 1.00 16.71
CA VAL A 29 -16.59 2.30 16.36
C VAL A 29 -16.16 2.33 14.89
N ALA A 30 -15.43 1.31 14.42
CA ALA A 30 -15.01 1.22 13.02
C ALA A 30 -16.23 1.17 12.06
N ALA A 31 -17.27 0.43 12.41
CA ALA A 31 -18.50 0.37 11.63
C ALA A 31 -19.21 1.72 11.57
N VAL A 32 -19.34 2.42 12.68
CA VAL A 32 -19.95 3.76 12.76
C VAL A 32 -19.14 4.76 11.91
N VAL A 33 -17.82 4.75 12.04
CA VAL A 33 -16.93 5.62 11.25
C VAL A 33 -17.05 5.32 9.77
N THR A 34 -17.13 4.03 9.38
CA THR A 34 -17.31 3.63 7.96
C THR A 34 -18.64 4.14 7.42
N VAL A 35 -19.73 4.00 8.15
CA VAL A 35 -21.06 4.48 7.74
C VAL A 35 -21.09 6.01 7.64
N ALA A 36 -20.47 6.72 8.61
CA ALA A 36 -20.35 8.17 8.56
C ALA A 36 -19.59 8.64 7.32
N GLY A 37 -18.52 7.96 6.93
CA GLY A 37 -17.78 8.30 5.73
C GLY A 37 -18.54 8.00 4.43
N LEU A 38 -19.34 6.95 4.39
CA LEU A 38 -20.25 6.72 3.24
C LEU A 38 -21.27 7.84 3.11
N ALA A 39 -21.75 8.43 4.23
CA ALA A 39 -22.60 9.61 4.20
C ALA A 39 -21.85 10.85 3.68
N LEU A 40 -20.59 11.06 4.11
CA LEU A 40 -19.72 12.11 3.57
C LEU A 40 -19.49 11.96 2.07
N TRP A 41 -19.26 10.72 1.60
CA TRP A 41 -19.15 10.43 0.17
C TRP A 41 -20.45 10.75 -0.58
N GLY A 42 -21.61 10.40 -0.01
CA GLY A 42 -22.91 10.80 -0.56
C GLY A 42 -23.08 12.32 -0.68
N MET A 43 -22.61 13.09 0.31
CA MET A 43 -22.55 14.55 0.23
C MET A 43 -21.62 15.03 -0.89
N GLN A 44 -20.42 14.45 -1.00
CA GLN A 44 -19.49 14.76 -2.09
C GLN A 44 -20.09 14.44 -3.47
N LEU A 45 -20.80 13.32 -3.62
CA LEU A 45 -21.46 12.96 -4.88
C LEU A 45 -22.54 13.97 -5.27
N SER A 46 -23.30 14.51 -4.31
CA SER A 46 -24.35 15.50 -4.57
C SER A 46 -23.80 16.89 -4.86
N GLY A 47 -22.70 17.28 -4.21
CA GLY A 47 -22.07 18.60 -4.35
C GLY A 47 -20.95 18.66 -5.39
N GLY A 48 -20.48 17.50 -5.87
CA GLY A 48 -19.37 17.36 -6.80
C GLY A 48 -17.98 17.46 -6.15
N LEU A 49 -16.94 17.21 -6.94
CA LEU A 49 -15.54 17.26 -6.51
C LEU A 49 -15.05 18.65 -6.09
N VAL A 50 -15.83 19.68 -6.35
CA VAL A 50 -15.56 21.04 -5.87
C VAL A 50 -15.46 21.13 -4.34
N GLN A 51 -16.05 20.18 -3.61
CA GLN A 51 -15.97 20.08 -2.15
C GLN A 51 -14.62 19.52 -1.66
N THR A 52 -13.80 19.01 -2.57
CA THR A 52 -12.44 18.51 -2.28
C THR A 52 -11.41 19.64 -2.44
N GLY A 53 -10.16 19.37 -2.05
CA GLY A 53 -9.03 20.26 -2.32
C GLY A 53 -8.55 20.24 -3.77
N MET A 54 -9.08 19.31 -4.60
CA MET A 54 -8.69 19.16 -6.00
C MET A 54 -9.18 20.34 -6.84
N ARG A 55 -8.37 20.74 -7.82
CA ARG A 55 -8.63 21.84 -8.76
C ARG A 55 -8.15 21.44 -10.16
N ASN A 56 -8.34 22.32 -11.15
CA ASN A 56 -7.90 22.06 -12.51
C ASN A 56 -6.39 21.80 -12.65
N PHE A 57 -5.58 22.35 -11.74
CA PHE A 57 -4.13 22.13 -11.71
C PHE A 57 -3.75 20.91 -10.90
N ASP A 58 -4.39 20.70 -9.76
CA ASP A 58 -4.23 19.56 -8.89
C ASP A 58 -5.41 18.60 -9.09
N SER A 59 -5.43 17.92 -10.23
CA SER A 59 -6.56 17.06 -10.64
C SER A 59 -6.67 15.77 -9.81
N TRP A 60 -5.62 15.39 -9.11
CA TRP A 60 -5.58 14.25 -8.20
C TRP A 60 -5.04 14.67 -6.83
N GLY A 61 -5.65 14.18 -5.78
CA GLY A 61 -5.32 14.51 -4.40
C GLY A 61 -5.14 13.30 -3.50
N LEU A 62 -5.67 13.40 -2.29
CA LEU A 62 -5.52 12.40 -1.24
C LEU A 62 -6.07 11.03 -1.65
N TYR A 63 -7.14 10.95 -2.45
CA TYR A 63 -7.73 9.69 -2.87
C TYR A 63 -6.79 8.88 -3.75
N ILE A 64 -6.15 9.50 -4.75
CA ILE A 64 -5.18 8.84 -5.61
C ILE A 64 -3.88 8.56 -4.87
N THR A 65 -3.46 9.42 -3.93
CA THR A 65 -2.35 9.11 -3.01
C THR A 65 -2.62 7.82 -2.23
N MET A 66 -3.82 7.68 -1.64
CA MET A 66 -4.25 6.48 -0.92
C MET A 66 -4.35 5.26 -1.84
N PHE A 67 -4.85 5.43 -3.06
CA PHE A 67 -4.86 4.38 -4.07
C PHE A 67 -3.45 3.82 -4.31
N MET A 68 -2.49 4.67 -4.69
CA MET A 68 -1.10 4.26 -4.94
C MET A 68 -0.45 3.58 -3.73
N PHE A 69 -0.71 4.11 -2.54
CA PHE A 69 -0.20 3.56 -1.29
C PHE A 69 -0.77 2.18 -1.00
N LEU A 70 -2.10 2.00 -1.11
CA LEU A 70 -2.77 0.73 -0.85
C LEU A 70 -2.44 -0.36 -1.88
N VAL A 71 -2.29 0.01 -3.16
CA VAL A 71 -1.76 -0.90 -4.18
C VAL A 71 -0.38 -1.38 -3.76
N GLY A 72 0.48 -0.49 -3.19
CA GLY A 72 1.78 -0.83 -2.64
C GLY A 72 1.73 -1.87 -1.53
N LEU A 73 0.92 -1.61 -0.53
CA LEU A 73 0.70 -2.52 0.58
C LEU A 73 0.21 -3.90 0.08
N SER A 74 -0.69 -3.88 -0.91
CA SER A 74 -1.26 -5.08 -1.49
C SER A 74 -0.21 -5.92 -2.24
N ALA A 75 0.50 -5.33 -3.19
CA ALA A 75 1.44 -6.07 -4.05
C ALA A 75 2.59 -6.68 -3.24
N GLY A 76 3.13 -5.94 -2.27
CA GLY A 76 4.13 -6.47 -1.36
C GLY A 76 3.63 -7.69 -0.58
N GLY A 77 2.38 -7.69 -0.12
CA GLY A 77 1.75 -8.83 0.54
C GLY A 77 1.67 -10.06 -0.36
N LEU A 78 1.22 -9.90 -1.61
CA LEU A 78 1.13 -11.01 -2.56
C LEU A 78 2.51 -11.56 -2.95
N ILE A 79 3.53 -10.70 -3.12
CA ILE A 79 4.90 -11.12 -3.39
C ILE A 79 5.45 -11.97 -2.24
N ILE A 80 5.27 -11.53 -0.98
CA ILE A 80 5.73 -12.27 0.21
C ILE A 80 5.07 -13.63 0.30
N SER A 81 3.80 -13.73 -0.08
CA SER A 81 3.09 -15.00 -0.11
C SER A 81 3.56 -15.93 -1.23
N SER A 82 3.84 -15.35 -2.40
CA SER A 82 4.11 -16.11 -3.63
C SER A 82 5.55 -16.59 -3.72
N VAL A 83 6.53 -15.78 -3.33
CA VAL A 83 7.97 -16.08 -3.41
C VAL A 83 8.33 -17.39 -2.72
N PRO A 84 7.94 -17.67 -1.46
CA PRO A 84 8.29 -18.92 -0.80
C PRO A 84 7.82 -20.16 -1.56
N ARG A 85 6.61 -20.10 -2.11
CA ARG A 85 6.05 -21.23 -2.88
C ARG A 85 6.65 -21.37 -4.26
N ALA A 86 6.85 -20.28 -4.98
CA ALA A 86 7.47 -20.28 -6.29
C ALA A 86 8.87 -20.91 -6.23
N PHE A 87 9.64 -20.59 -5.17
CA PHE A 87 11.02 -21.04 -4.97
C PHE A 87 11.16 -22.25 -4.02
N GLY A 88 10.06 -22.83 -3.53
CA GLY A 88 10.08 -24.03 -2.69
C GLY A 88 10.62 -23.80 -1.27
N MET A 89 10.50 -22.58 -0.72
CA MET A 89 10.91 -22.26 0.64
C MET A 89 9.89 -22.78 1.66
N LYS A 90 10.35 -23.50 2.69
CA LYS A 90 9.48 -24.05 3.74
C LYS A 90 9.25 -23.07 4.90
N GLY A 91 8.17 -23.26 5.67
CA GLY A 91 7.90 -22.53 6.92
C GLY A 91 7.10 -21.23 6.80
N PHE A 92 6.56 -20.88 5.62
CA PHE A 92 5.83 -19.65 5.37
C PHE A 92 4.31 -19.83 5.20
N GLY A 93 3.76 -21.02 5.38
CA GLY A 93 2.35 -21.33 5.08
C GLY A 93 1.33 -20.45 5.81
N GLY A 94 1.50 -20.23 7.12
CA GLY A 94 0.62 -19.35 7.91
C GLY A 94 0.73 -17.87 7.49
N ILE A 95 1.97 -17.40 7.24
CA ILE A 95 2.26 -16.04 6.78
C ILE A 95 1.64 -15.78 5.41
N SER A 96 1.71 -16.79 4.52
CA SER A 96 1.19 -16.71 3.15
C SER A 96 -0.30 -16.35 3.14
N LYS A 97 -1.14 -17.03 3.93
CA LYS A 97 -2.58 -16.76 4.01
C LYS A 97 -2.89 -15.35 4.51
N ILE A 98 -2.18 -14.93 5.56
CA ILE A 98 -2.32 -13.58 6.13
C ILE A 98 -1.95 -12.54 5.07
N ALA A 99 -0.83 -12.71 4.39
CA ALA A 99 -0.32 -11.79 3.39
C ALA A 99 -1.27 -11.66 2.20
N VAL A 100 -1.84 -12.78 1.69
CA VAL A 100 -2.83 -12.74 0.58
C VAL A 100 -4.12 -12.08 1.02
N TRP A 101 -4.65 -12.40 2.20
CA TRP A 101 -5.88 -11.76 2.69
C TRP A 101 -5.70 -10.25 2.87
N THR A 102 -4.59 -9.83 3.48
CA THR A 102 -4.25 -8.41 3.63
C THR A 102 -4.12 -7.72 2.27
N SER A 103 -3.52 -8.42 1.29
CA SER A 103 -3.42 -7.96 -0.10
C SER A 103 -4.80 -7.71 -0.71
N ILE A 104 -5.72 -8.66 -0.61
CA ILE A 104 -7.11 -8.52 -1.10
C ILE A 104 -7.79 -7.32 -0.46
N CYS A 105 -7.70 -7.17 0.87
CA CYS A 105 -8.30 -6.04 1.59
C CYS A 105 -7.76 -4.70 1.06
N CYS A 106 -6.44 -4.58 0.93
CA CYS A 106 -5.80 -3.36 0.43
C CYS A 106 -6.21 -3.05 -1.02
N THR A 107 -6.30 -4.07 -1.90
CA THR A 107 -6.72 -3.86 -3.30
C THR A 107 -8.17 -3.39 -3.38
N VAL A 108 -9.07 -4.01 -2.63
CA VAL A 108 -10.49 -3.60 -2.62
C VAL A 108 -10.62 -2.15 -2.19
N LEU A 109 -9.87 -1.73 -1.18
CA LEU A 109 -9.88 -0.32 -0.77
C LEU A 109 -9.24 0.60 -1.80
N ALA A 110 -8.13 0.20 -2.40
CA ALA A 110 -7.48 0.97 -3.45
C ALA A 110 -8.45 1.28 -4.59
N VAL A 111 -9.14 0.25 -5.10
CA VAL A 111 -10.20 0.43 -6.11
C VAL A 111 -11.34 1.31 -5.59
N GLY A 112 -11.72 1.17 -4.32
CA GLY A 112 -12.71 2.04 -3.68
C GLY A 112 -12.33 3.53 -3.73
N PHE A 113 -11.07 3.87 -3.49
CA PHE A 113 -10.58 5.24 -3.59
C PHE A 113 -10.62 5.79 -5.02
N VAL A 114 -10.31 4.98 -6.02
CA VAL A 114 -10.48 5.37 -7.44
C VAL A 114 -11.94 5.67 -7.76
N VAL A 115 -12.87 4.82 -7.30
CA VAL A 115 -14.30 5.04 -7.52
C VAL A 115 -14.79 6.34 -6.88
N ILE A 116 -14.26 6.69 -5.71
CA ILE A 116 -14.58 7.95 -5.00
C ILE A 116 -14.02 9.17 -5.75
N ASP A 117 -12.80 9.03 -6.29
CA ASP A 117 -12.11 10.09 -7.05
C ASP A 117 -12.78 10.42 -8.38
N LEU A 118 -13.49 9.46 -9.00
CA LEU A 118 -14.15 9.66 -10.29
C LEU A 118 -15.23 10.75 -10.30
N GLY A 119 -15.78 11.14 -9.16
CA GLY A 119 -16.86 12.13 -9.05
C GLY A 119 -18.21 11.69 -9.66
N GLN A 120 -18.18 10.85 -10.70
CA GLN A 120 -19.36 10.29 -11.39
C GLN A 120 -19.27 8.76 -11.52
N PRO A 121 -19.34 8.01 -10.40
CA PRO A 121 -19.08 6.57 -10.39
C PRO A 121 -20.07 5.77 -11.23
N LEU A 122 -21.27 6.26 -11.46
CA LEU A 122 -22.28 5.62 -12.33
C LEU A 122 -21.86 5.58 -13.80
N ARG A 123 -20.87 6.40 -14.21
CA ARG A 123 -20.30 6.41 -15.56
C ARG A 123 -19.07 5.53 -15.70
N LEU A 124 -18.68 4.77 -14.66
CA LEU A 124 -17.51 3.90 -14.67
C LEU A 124 -17.53 2.89 -15.84
N TRP A 125 -18.71 2.42 -16.26
CA TRP A 125 -18.84 1.53 -17.39
C TRP A 125 -18.35 2.12 -18.72
N GLU A 126 -18.35 3.47 -18.86
CA GLU A 126 -17.86 4.15 -20.05
C GLU A 126 -16.36 3.94 -20.27
N LEU A 127 -15.59 3.74 -19.20
CA LEU A 127 -14.17 3.39 -19.30
C LEU A 127 -13.94 2.08 -20.06
N PHE A 128 -14.88 1.15 -19.98
CA PHE A 128 -14.80 -0.13 -20.71
C PHE A 128 -15.39 -0.03 -22.11
N ALA A 129 -16.47 0.73 -22.27
CA ALA A 129 -17.17 0.89 -23.54
C ALA A 129 -16.40 1.76 -24.55
N TYR A 130 -15.71 2.79 -24.07
CA TYR A 130 -14.98 3.77 -24.87
C TYR A 130 -13.49 3.81 -24.53
N SER A 131 -12.93 2.64 -24.17
CA SER A 131 -11.55 2.52 -23.70
C SER A 131 -10.52 2.91 -24.77
N ASN A 132 -9.53 3.72 -24.38
CA ASN A 132 -8.32 3.91 -25.15
C ASN A 132 -7.24 2.92 -24.70
N LEU A 133 -7.07 1.84 -25.43
CA LEU A 133 -6.08 0.79 -25.11
C LEU A 133 -4.62 1.27 -25.19
N GLY A 134 -4.35 2.42 -25.77
CA GLY A 134 -3.02 3.05 -25.74
C GLY A 134 -2.71 3.79 -24.44
N SER A 135 -3.69 3.96 -23.53
CA SER A 135 -3.51 4.68 -22.28
C SER A 135 -2.96 3.81 -21.15
N PRO A 136 -1.87 4.21 -20.46
CA PRO A 136 -1.39 3.52 -19.27
C PRO A 136 -2.44 3.38 -18.17
N LEU A 137 -3.39 4.31 -18.06
CA LEU A 137 -4.49 4.23 -17.11
C LEU A 137 -5.39 3.01 -17.38
N MET A 138 -5.66 2.72 -18.68
CA MET A 138 -6.44 1.53 -19.04
C MET A 138 -5.68 0.23 -18.78
N TRP A 139 -4.36 0.24 -18.96
CA TRP A 139 -3.53 -0.90 -18.59
C TRP A 139 -3.60 -1.16 -17.08
N ASP A 140 -3.56 -0.09 -16.26
CA ASP A 140 -3.63 -0.21 -14.80
C ASP A 140 -4.97 -0.80 -14.36
N ILE A 141 -6.10 -0.32 -14.90
CA ILE A 141 -7.43 -0.86 -14.62
C ILE A 141 -7.52 -2.35 -14.96
N ALA A 142 -6.99 -2.75 -16.12
CA ALA A 142 -6.98 -4.15 -16.54
C ALA A 142 -6.12 -5.01 -15.60
N VAL A 143 -4.90 -4.56 -15.31
CA VAL A 143 -3.95 -5.32 -14.49
C VAL A 143 -4.39 -5.40 -13.04
N ILE A 144 -4.94 -4.33 -12.43
CA ILE A 144 -5.44 -4.37 -11.05
C ILE A 144 -6.67 -5.28 -10.92
N SER A 145 -7.52 -5.33 -11.95
CA SER A 145 -8.68 -6.23 -12.01
C SER A 145 -8.22 -7.69 -12.04
N ILE A 146 -7.27 -8.02 -12.93
CA ILE A 146 -6.68 -9.36 -13.00
C ILE A 146 -5.98 -9.71 -11.69
N TYR A 147 -5.25 -8.78 -11.11
CA TYR A 147 -4.54 -8.94 -9.85
C TYR A 147 -5.49 -9.28 -8.69
N LEU A 148 -6.61 -8.57 -8.57
CA LEU A 148 -7.61 -8.84 -7.54
C LEU A 148 -8.23 -10.23 -7.69
N ILE A 149 -8.66 -10.59 -8.92
CA ILE A 149 -9.20 -11.91 -9.22
C ILE A 149 -8.19 -13.01 -8.89
N LEU A 150 -6.94 -12.81 -9.32
CA LEU A 150 -5.88 -13.78 -9.10
C LEU A 150 -5.52 -13.92 -7.61
N SER A 151 -5.56 -12.84 -6.84
CA SER A 151 -5.36 -12.87 -5.38
C SER A 151 -6.43 -13.73 -4.69
N VAL A 152 -7.69 -13.59 -5.09
CA VAL A 152 -8.80 -14.40 -4.56
C VAL A 152 -8.63 -15.87 -4.97
N VAL A 153 -8.29 -16.13 -6.25
CA VAL A 153 -8.04 -17.50 -6.76
C VAL A 153 -6.85 -18.13 -6.04
N TYR A 154 -5.78 -17.36 -5.79
CA TYR A 154 -4.61 -17.88 -5.09
C TYR A 154 -4.91 -18.21 -3.62
N LEU A 155 -5.70 -17.38 -2.91
CA LEU A 155 -6.15 -17.70 -1.55
C LEU A 155 -7.01 -18.97 -1.56
N TRP A 156 -7.98 -19.05 -2.46
CA TRP A 156 -8.83 -20.23 -2.60
C TRP A 156 -8.01 -21.48 -2.90
N ALA A 157 -7.06 -21.41 -3.84
CA ALA A 157 -6.18 -22.53 -4.19
C ALA A 157 -5.31 -22.96 -3.01
N THR A 158 -4.81 -22.00 -2.22
CA THR A 158 -4.02 -22.25 -1.01
C THR A 158 -4.83 -23.04 0.03
N LEU A 159 -6.07 -22.62 0.30
CA LEU A 159 -6.96 -23.32 1.23
C LEU A 159 -7.37 -24.70 0.74
N ARG A 160 -7.55 -24.87 -0.58
CA ARG A 160 -7.89 -26.16 -1.18
C ARG A 160 -6.70 -27.12 -1.26
N ALA A 161 -5.48 -26.62 -1.40
CA ALA A 161 -4.27 -27.43 -1.36
C ALA A 161 -4.03 -28.02 0.04
N GLU A 162 -4.27 -27.26 1.11
CA GLU A 162 -4.24 -27.76 2.48
C GLU A 162 -5.29 -28.86 2.73
N ALA A 163 -6.41 -28.81 2.02
CA ALA A 163 -7.44 -29.87 2.05
C ALA A 163 -7.16 -31.03 1.09
N GLY A 164 -6.00 -31.09 0.44
CA GLY A 164 -5.59 -32.13 -0.52
C GLY A 164 -6.34 -32.11 -1.85
N LYS A 165 -7.09 -31.02 -2.15
CA LYS A 165 -7.94 -30.90 -3.35
C LYS A 165 -7.26 -30.19 -4.54
N VAL A 166 -6.13 -29.55 -4.32
CA VAL A 166 -5.30 -28.87 -5.33
C VAL A 166 -3.88 -29.41 -5.22
N SER A 167 -3.28 -29.79 -6.36
CA SER A 167 -1.91 -30.31 -6.38
C SER A 167 -0.89 -29.19 -6.10
N GLU A 168 0.22 -29.55 -5.44
CA GLU A 168 1.34 -28.62 -5.19
C GLU A 168 1.90 -28.00 -6.49
N LYS A 169 1.85 -28.78 -7.59
CA LYS A 169 2.27 -28.31 -8.91
C LYS A 169 1.38 -27.17 -9.41
N ALA A 170 0.05 -27.33 -9.34
CA ALA A 170 -0.91 -26.30 -9.74
C ALA A 170 -0.77 -25.05 -8.85
N LEU A 171 -0.63 -25.23 -7.54
CA LEU A 171 -0.46 -24.13 -6.62
C LEU A 171 0.84 -23.35 -6.87
N ARG A 172 1.93 -24.02 -7.23
CA ARG A 172 3.18 -23.38 -7.62
C ARG A 172 3.03 -22.55 -8.90
N VAL A 173 2.33 -23.07 -9.91
CA VAL A 173 2.05 -22.30 -11.13
C VAL A 173 1.24 -21.04 -10.81
N ILE A 174 0.16 -21.16 -10.02
CA ILE A 174 -0.65 -20.02 -9.60
C ILE A 174 0.21 -19.01 -8.83
N SER A 175 1.12 -19.45 -7.96
CA SER A 175 2.01 -18.55 -7.20
C SER A 175 3.00 -17.80 -8.09
N VAL A 176 3.53 -18.42 -9.14
CA VAL A 176 4.41 -17.74 -10.11
C VAL A 176 3.63 -16.68 -10.90
N VAL A 177 2.43 -17.02 -11.37
CA VAL A 177 1.57 -16.06 -12.07
C VAL A 177 1.20 -14.90 -11.16
N ALA A 178 0.86 -15.17 -9.88
CA ALA A 178 0.57 -14.16 -8.88
C ALA A 178 1.77 -13.23 -8.63
N LEU A 179 2.98 -13.79 -8.57
CA LEU A 179 4.20 -13.01 -8.40
C LEU A 179 4.44 -12.06 -9.57
N VAL A 180 4.34 -12.56 -10.80
CA VAL A 180 4.51 -11.75 -12.02
C VAL A 180 3.46 -10.64 -12.06
N THR A 181 2.20 -10.96 -11.78
CA THR A 181 1.11 -9.98 -11.79
C THR A 181 1.29 -8.92 -10.69
N ALA A 182 1.81 -9.29 -9.51
CA ALA A 182 2.10 -8.33 -8.45
C ALA A 182 3.22 -7.35 -8.79
N VAL A 183 4.24 -7.79 -9.53
CA VAL A 183 5.26 -6.87 -10.08
C VAL A 183 4.66 -6.00 -11.17
N LEU A 184 3.84 -6.59 -12.04
CA LEU A 184 3.25 -5.90 -13.18
C LEU A 184 2.28 -4.79 -12.74
N VAL A 185 1.40 -5.03 -11.76
CA VAL A 185 0.46 -3.99 -11.27
C VAL A 185 1.21 -2.75 -10.80
N HIS A 186 2.33 -2.93 -10.10
CA HIS A 186 3.13 -1.81 -9.61
C HIS A 186 3.88 -1.07 -10.73
N SER A 187 4.38 -1.82 -11.70
CA SER A 187 5.06 -1.24 -12.85
C SER A 187 4.10 -0.42 -13.70
N VAL A 188 2.89 -0.93 -13.93
CA VAL A 188 1.87 -0.22 -14.73
C VAL A 188 1.35 1.01 -14.00
N THR A 189 1.07 0.93 -12.70
CA THR A 189 0.70 2.11 -11.89
C THR A 189 1.81 3.18 -11.94
N ALA A 190 3.09 2.79 -11.88
CA ALA A 190 4.20 3.72 -12.03
C ALA A 190 4.24 4.36 -13.42
N TRP A 191 3.92 3.60 -14.47
CA TRP A 191 3.92 4.12 -15.84
C TRP A 191 2.81 5.14 -16.12
N ILE A 192 1.74 5.19 -15.32
CA ILE A 192 0.77 6.30 -15.39
C ILE A 192 1.48 7.64 -15.23
N PHE A 193 2.48 7.70 -14.36
CA PHE A 193 3.28 8.90 -14.08
C PHE A 193 4.55 8.94 -14.92
N GLY A 194 5.37 7.89 -14.88
CA GLY A 194 6.70 7.87 -15.47
C GLY A 194 6.76 8.03 -17.01
N LEU A 195 5.66 7.79 -17.73
CA LEU A 195 5.55 8.03 -19.16
C LEU A 195 5.08 9.44 -19.52
N GLN A 196 4.77 10.29 -18.53
CA GLN A 196 4.30 11.66 -18.72
C GLN A 196 5.47 12.60 -18.98
N GLN A 197 5.87 12.76 -20.24
CA GLN A 197 6.99 13.63 -20.64
C GLN A 197 6.78 15.11 -20.28
N ALA A 198 5.53 15.56 -20.22
CA ALA A 198 5.20 16.93 -19.87
C ALA A 198 5.43 17.26 -18.39
N HIS A 199 5.52 16.26 -17.53
CA HIS A 199 5.75 16.42 -16.09
C HIS A 199 7.17 15.94 -15.75
N GLU A 200 8.11 16.87 -15.70
CA GLU A 200 9.53 16.56 -15.44
C GLU A 200 9.73 15.82 -14.11
N PHE A 201 8.96 16.17 -13.07
CA PHE A 201 9.03 15.53 -11.78
C PHE A 201 8.68 14.02 -11.83
N TRP A 202 7.81 13.61 -12.74
CA TRP A 202 7.39 12.22 -12.87
C TRP A 202 8.18 11.43 -13.89
N HIS A 203 8.76 12.12 -14.87
CA HIS A 203 9.38 11.48 -16.02
C HIS A 203 10.77 10.91 -15.69
N THR A 204 10.77 9.68 -15.14
CA THR A 204 12.01 8.93 -14.88
C THR A 204 11.82 7.45 -15.16
N ALA A 205 12.83 6.82 -15.75
CA ALA A 205 12.86 5.38 -15.99
C ALA A 205 12.95 4.58 -14.67
N LEU A 206 13.41 5.20 -13.59
CA LEU A 206 13.53 4.56 -12.28
C LEU A 206 12.18 4.38 -11.57
N LEU A 207 11.12 5.07 -12.01
CA LEU A 207 9.86 5.09 -11.26
C LEU A 207 9.25 3.71 -11.09
N ALA A 208 9.25 2.86 -12.13
CA ALA A 208 8.67 1.52 -12.05
C ALA A 208 9.45 0.59 -11.09
N PRO A 209 10.78 0.39 -11.20
CA PRO A 209 11.53 -0.41 -10.24
C PRO A 209 11.47 0.16 -8.81
N TRP A 210 11.43 1.49 -8.67
CA TRP A 210 11.29 2.14 -7.38
C TRP A 210 9.91 1.92 -6.75
N PHE A 211 8.83 1.92 -7.55
CA PHE A 211 7.49 1.55 -7.08
C PHE A 211 7.45 0.11 -6.57
N VAL A 212 8.07 -0.82 -7.28
CA VAL A 212 8.15 -2.23 -6.85
C VAL A 212 8.94 -2.36 -5.54
N SER A 213 10.09 -1.69 -5.41
CA SER A 213 10.90 -1.75 -4.17
C SER A 213 10.12 -1.19 -2.97
N SER A 214 9.48 -0.04 -3.13
CA SER A 214 8.68 0.58 -2.08
C SER A 214 7.46 -0.26 -1.68
N ALA A 215 6.85 -0.98 -2.64
CA ALA A 215 5.79 -1.94 -2.34
C ALA A 215 6.29 -3.11 -1.49
N LEU A 216 7.48 -3.63 -1.79
CA LEU A 216 8.11 -4.66 -0.96
C LEU A 216 8.38 -4.15 0.47
N VAL A 217 8.83 -2.91 0.62
CA VAL A 217 9.02 -2.28 1.94
C VAL A 217 7.71 -2.24 2.72
N CYS A 218 6.69 -1.57 2.19
CA CYS A 218 5.44 -1.36 2.93
C CYS A 218 4.63 -2.66 3.09
N GLY A 219 4.68 -3.58 2.11
CA GLY A 219 3.99 -4.87 2.20
C GLY A 219 4.60 -5.79 3.25
N VAL A 220 5.96 -5.94 3.30
CA VAL A 220 6.64 -6.71 4.36
C VAL A 220 6.39 -6.07 5.72
N ALA A 221 6.47 -4.74 5.81
CA ALA A 221 6.22 -4.02 7.04
C ALA A 221 4.80 -4.27 7.59
N LEU A 222 3.77 -4.19 6.73
CA LEU A 222 2.39 -4.47 7.11
C LEU A 222 2.20 -5.93 7.55
N VAL A 223 2.75 -6.88 6.80
CA VAL A 223 2.69 -8.31 7.18
C VAL A 223 3.36 -8.55 8.53
N LEU A 224 4.51 -7.92 8.81
CA LEU A 224 5.18 -8.01 10.11
C LEU A 224 4.30 -7.50 11.25
N VAL A 225 3.65 -6.34 11.08
CA VAL A 225 2.74 -5.78 12.08
C VAL A 225 1.58 -6.74 12.36
N VAL A 226 0.93 -7.26 11.31
CA VAL A 226 -0.21 -8.18 11.44
C VAL A 226 0.23 -9.51 12.07
N VAL A 227 1.33 -10.09 11.62
CA VAL A 227 1.87 -11.37 12.12
C VAL A 227 2.24 -11.26 13.60
N ILE A 228 2.94 -10.20 14.01
CA ILE A 228 3.32 -9.98 15.40
C ILE A 228 2.08 -9.78 16.27
N ALA A 229 1.09 -9.02 15.79
CA ALA A 229 -0.17 -8.81 16.49
C ALA A 229 -0.94 -10.12 16.69
N LEU A 230 -1.10 -10.94 15.63
CA LEU A 230 -1.79 -12.23 15.70
C LEU A 230 -1.04 -13.25 16.58
N ARG A 231 0.31 -13.25 16.55
CA ARG A 231 1.13 -14.08 17.42
C ARG A 231 0.94 -13.69 18.89
N LYS A 232 0.98 -12.41 19.23
CA LYS A 232 0.74 -11.92 20.60
C LYS A 232 -0.67 -12.21 21.08
N ALA A 233 -1.64 -12.19 20.19
CA ALA A 233 -3.03 -12.52 20.49
C ALA A 233 -3.32 -14.04 20.57
N GLY A 234 -2.31 -14.89 20.29
CA GLY A 234 -2.43 -16.36 20.36
C GLY A 234 -3.16 -17.00 19.17
N TYR A 235 -3.31 -16.30 18.05
CA TYR A 235 -3.96 -16.83 16.84
C TYR A 235 -2.99 -17.47 15.85
N LEU A 236 -1.71 -17.16 15.94
CA LEU A 236 -0.69 -17.64 15.05
C LEU A 236 0.46 -18.21 15.86
N GLU A 237 0.79 -19.47 15.62
CA GLU A 237 2.02 -20.09 16.11
C GLU A 237 3.09 -19.87 15.03
N LEU A 238 4.08 -19.05 15.33
CA LEU A 238 5.17 -18.73 14.43
C LEU A 238 6.47 -18.59 15.21
N ASP A 239 7.50 -19.32 14.74
CA ASP A 239 8.84 -19.24 15.29
C ASP A 239 9.46 -17.87 15.12
N GLN A 240 10.19 -17.42 16.15
CA GLN A 240 10.93 -16.15 16.10
C GLN A 240 11.91 -16.11 14.93
N ALA A 241 12.48 -17.26 14.55
CA ALA A 241 13.37 -17.36 13.40
C ALA A 241 12.72 -16.88 12.08
N ASN A 242 11.43 -17.17 11.87
CA ASN A 242 10.70 -16.74 10.68
C ASN A 242 10.37 -15.23 10.72
N VAL A 243 10.06 -14.68 11.89
CA VAL A 243 9.93 -13.22 12.08
C VAL A 243 11.25 -12.53 11.75
N VAL A 244 12.39 -13.06 12.23
CA VAL A 244 13.72 -12.49 11.95
C VAL A 244 14.04 -12.54 10.44
N LYS A 245 13.60 -13.58 9.71
CA LYS A 245 13.76 -13.62 8.24
C LYS A 245 13.01 -12.48 7.57
N LEU A 246 11.75 -12.24 7.95
CA LEU A 246 10.97 -11.12 7.42
C LEU A 246 11.59 -9.76 7.76
N VAL A 247 12.11 -9.59 8.99
CA VAL A 247 12.81 -8.37 9.41
C VAL A 247 14.04 -8.10 8.55
N LYS A 248 14.83 -9.15 8.26
CA LYS A 248 16.00 -9.03 7.38
C LYS A 248 15.59 -8.67 5.95
N MET A 249 14.50 -9.27 5.46
CA MET A 249 13.95 -8.94 4.14
C MET A 249 13.50 -7.49 4.08
N LEU A 250 12.79 -7.00 5.11
CA LEU A 250 12.40 -5.60 5.22
C LEU A 250 13.61 -4.67 5.13
N GLY A 251 14.66 -4.95 5.93
CA GLY A 251 15.89 -4.16 5.91
C GLY A 251 16.54 -4.11 4.52
N ALA A 252 16.63 -5.26 3.83
CA ALA A 252 17.19 -5.32 2.48
C ALA A 252 16.36 -4.49 1.49
N PHE A 253 15.04 -4.59 1.53
CA PHE A 253 14.17 -3.82 0.64
C PHE A 253 14.21 -2.31 0.92
N VAL A 254 14.31 -1.90 2.19
CA VAL A 254 14.48 -0.48 2.56
C VAL A 254 15.78 0.08 1.99
N VAL A 255 16.88 -0.66 2.03
CA VAL A 255 18.15 -0.21 1.44
C VAL A 255 18.04 -0.07 -0.08
N VAL A 256 17.41 -1.03 -0.76
CA VAL A 256 17.18 -0.96 -2.22
C VAL A 256 16.29 0.22 -2.57
N ASP A 257 15.26 0.47 -1.79
CA ASP A 257 14.33 1.59 -2.00
C ASP A 257 15.01 2.95 -1.83
N LEU A 258 15.78 3.13 -0.75
CA LEU A 258 16.58 4.33 -0.51
C LEU A 258 17.69 4.51 -1.58
N TYR A 259 18.23 3.42 -2.11
CA TYR A 259 19.20 3.47 -3.21
C TYR A 259 18.56 4.03 -4.47
N PHE A 260 17.38 3.53 -4.88
CA PHE A 260 16.67 4.07 -6.04
C PHE A 260 16.31 5.55 -5.84
N PHE A 261 15.87 5.91 -4.63
CA PHE A 261 15.58 7.30 -4.30
C PHE A 261 16.82 8.18 -4.42
N GLY A 262 17.95 7.75 -3.87
CA GLY A 262 19.21 8.47 -4.01
C GLY A 262 19.67 8.61 -5.46
N CYS A 263 19.52 7.57 -6.29
CA CYS A 263 19.82 7.64 -7.73
C CYS A 263 18.94 8.67 -8.43
N ASP A 264 17.64 8.69 -8.14
CA ASP A 264 16.70 9.63 -8.74
C ASP A 264 17.03 11.08 -8.37
N LEU A 265 17.28 11.36 -7.07
CA LEU A 265 17.70 12.67 -6.60
C LEU A 265 19.03 13.14 -7.23
N LEU A 266 20.00 12.25 -7.38
CA LEU A 266 21.28 12.57 -8.02
C LEU A 266 21.10 12.85 -9.51
N THR A 267 20.29 12.04 -10.18
CA THR A 267 20.02 12.22 -11.62
C THR A 267 19.30 13.53 -11.90
N ALA A 268 18.32 13.88 -11.06
CA ALA A 268 17.59 15.14 -11.18
C ALA A 268 18.45 16.36 -10.76
N GLY A 269 19.16 16.27 -9.65
CA GLY A 269 19.84 17.43 -9.04
C GLY A 269 21.21 17.76 -9.64
N PHE A 270 21.99 16.77 -10.10
CA PHE A 270 23.37 16.96 -10.55
C PHE A 270 23.51 17.84 -11.81
N PRO A 271 22.66 17.70 -12.84
CA PRO A 271 22.77 18.54 -14.02
C PRO A 271 22.48 20.03 -13.78
N GLY A 272 21.82 20.38 -12.69
CA GLY A 272 21.32 21.73 -12.46
C GLY A 272 20.01 22.02 -13.18
N GLY A 273 19.58 23.28 -13.23
CA GLY A 273 18.33 23.68 -13.89
C GLY A 273 17.08 23.26 -13.11
N SER A 274 15.98 22.94 -13.83
CA SER A 274 14.69 22.57 -13.28
C SER A 274 14.75 21.35 -12.36
N GLY A 275 15.59 20.37 -12.66
CA GLY A 275 15.78 19.20 -11.79
C GLY A 275 16.35 19.56 -10.42
N SER A 276 17.26 20.52 -10.33
CA SER A 276 17.77 21.00 -9.03
C SER A 276 16.72 21.74 -8.22
N GLU A 277 15.78 22.43 -8.86
CA GLU A 277 14.64 23.08 -8.21
C GLU A 277 13.67 22.05 -7.63
N ILE A 278 13.45 20.92 -8.34
CA ILE A 278 12.70 19.76 -7.85
C ILE A 278 13.32 19.23 -6.55
N VAL A 279 14.64 18.99 -6.55
CA VAL A 279 15.35 18.50 -5.35
C VAL A 279 15.27 19.51 -4.20
N ALA A 280 15.41 20.81 -4.47
CA ALA A 280 15.26 21.87 -3.48
C ALA A 280 13.84 21.93 -2.91
N MET A 281 12.82 21.81 -3.76
CA MET A 281 11.40 21.76 -3.32
C MET A 281 11.13 20.55 -2.41
N LEU A 282 11.72 19.38 -2.70
CA LEU A 282 11.62 18.21 -1.86
C LEU A 282 12.37 18.37 -0.53
N ALA A 283 13.64 18.79 -0.55
CA ALA A 283 14.51 18.75 0.61
C ALA A 283 14.32 19.92 1.57
N THR A 284 14.00 21.11 1.05
CA THR A 284 13.93 22.38 1.81
C THR A 284 12.65 23.18 1.55
N GLY A 285 11.86 22.81 0.54
CA GLY A 285 10.63 23.49 0.17
C GLY A 285 9.38 22.96 0.89
N PRO A 286 8.18 23.18 0.31
CA PRO A 286 6.89 22.79 0.92
C PRO A 286 6.75 21.30 1.20
N LEU A 287 7.42 20.45 0.43
CA LEU A 287 7.36 18.99 0.56
C LEU A 287 8.41 18.42 1.52
N ALA A 288 9.29 19.25 2.10
CA ALA A 288 10.35 18.82 3.02
C ALA A 288 9.85 17.97 4.21
N PRO A 289 8.70 18.22 4.84
CA PRO A 289 8.21 17.35 5.90
C PRO A 289 7.99 15.91 5.42
N PHE A 290 7.40 15.71 4.26
CA PHE A 290 7.18 14.38 3.68
C PHE A 290 8.49 13.70 3.31
N PHE A 291 9.41 14.45 2.69
CA PHE A 291 10.74 13.97 2.32
C PHE A 291 11.52 13.46 3.53
N TRP A 292 11.62 14.26 4.59
CA TRP A 292 12.40 13.87 5.76
C TRP A 292 11.75 12.77 6.58
N VAL A 293 10.41 12.70 6.63
CA VAL A 293 9.69 11.57 7.26
C VAL A 293 9.99 10.27 6.51
N GLU A 294 10.03 10.28 5.17
CA GLU A 294 10.41 9.13 4.38
C GLU A 294 11.86 8.71 4.66
N VAL A 295 12.82 9.61 4.47
CA VAL A 295 14.25 9.32 4.59
C VAL A 295 14.61 8.85 6.00
N VAL A 296 14.22 9.61 7.01
CA VAL A 296 14.54 9.29 8.41
C VAL A 296 13.79 8.06 8.88
N GLY A 297 12.50 7.94 8.54
CA GLY A 297 11.68 6.78 8.91
C GLY A 297 12.22 5.48 8.32
N CYS A 298 12.58 5.48 7.04
CA CYS A 298 13.19 4.34 6.38
C CYS A 298 14.59 4.04 6.92
N ALA A 299 15.42 5.05 7.17
CA ALA A 299 16.75 4.86 7.76
C ALA A 299 16.68 4.25 9.16
N LEU A 300 15.77 4.73 10.02
CA LEU A 300 15.54 4.15 11.36
C LEU A 300 15.02 2.71 11.25
N CYS A 301 14.15 2.43 10.30
CA CYS A 301 13.68 1.07 10.04
C CYS A 301 14.85 0.16 9.65
N ALA A 302 15.71 0.57 8.73
CA ALA A 302 16.92 -0.17 8.36
C ALA A 302 17.83 -0.42 9.56
N ALA A 303 18.07 0.60 10.39
CA ALA A 303 18.89 0.48 11.60
C ALA A 303 18.36 -0.61 12.56
N VAL A 304 17.04 -0.65 12.80
CA VAL A 304 16.40 -1.70 13.61
C VAL A 304 16.55 -3.07 12.92
N CYS A 305 16.33 -3.15 11.62
CA CYS A 305 16.40 -4.39 10.86
C CYS A 305 17.81 -5.01 10.84
N PHE A 306 18.87 -4.20 10.78
CA PHE A 306 20.25 -4.70 10.71
C PHE A 306 20.92 -4.88 12.07
N THR A 307 20.40 -4.27 13.14
CA THR A 307 20.98 -4.38 14.48
C THR A 307 20.30 -5.50 15.27
N PRO A 308 20.97 -6.66 15.52
CA PRO A 308 20.35 -7.81 16.20
C PRO A 308 19.74 -7.50 17.56
N LYS A 309 20.36 -6.59 18.33
CA LYS A 309 19.90 -6.17 19.66
C LYS A 309 18.57 -5.40 19.63
N LEU A 310 18.25 -4.77 18.50
CA LEU A 310 17.01 -3.96 18.32
C LEU A 310 15.83 -4.76 17.73
N ARG A 311 16.06 -6.03 17.33
CA ARG A 311 15.01 -6.88 16.73
C ARG A 311 14.04 -7.44 17.77
N THR A 312 13.56 -6.61 18.67
CA THR A 312 12.46 -6.94 19.59
C THR A 312 11.12 -6.66 18.94
N ASP A 313 10.09 -7.43 19.28
CA ASP A 313 8.75 -7.27 18.69
C ASP A 313 8.22 -5.83 18.72
N PRO A 314 8.30 -5.09 19.84
CA PRO A 314 7.82 -3.71 19.87
C PRO A 314 8.61 -2.79 18.92
N LEU A 315 9.94 -2.92 18.89
CA LEU A 315 10.78 -2.09 18.02
C LEU A 315 10.59 -2.45 16.56
N VAL A 316 10.39 -3.72 16.22
CA VAL A 316 10.08 -4.16 14.86
C VAL A 316 8.73 -3.60 14.40
N VAL A 317 7.72 -3.58 15.27
CA VAL A 317 6.41 -2.97 14.94
C VAL A 317 6.57 -1.47 14.71
N VAL A 318 7.26 -0.75 15.59
CA VAL A 318 7.51 0.69 15.42
C VAL A 318 8.29 0.98 14.13
N ALA A 319 9.36 0.23 13.87
CA ALA A 319 10.16 0.36 12.65
C ALA A 319 9.32 0.08 11.38
N SER A 320 8.45 -0.93 11.43
CA SER A 320 7.53 -1.26 10.33
C SER A 320 6.52 -0.13 10.09
N LEU A 321 5.97 0.45 11.16
CA LEU A 321 5.05 1.59 11.04
C LEU A 321 5.76 2.84 10.50
N LEU A 322 7.00 3.11 10.92
CA LEU A 322 7.80 4.21 10.36
C LEU A 322 8.05 4.02 8.86
N ALA A 323 8.37 2.80 8.42
CA ALA A 323 8.52 2.50 7.00
C ALA A 323 7.20 2.68 6.23
N ILE A 324 6.07 2.21 6.77
CA ILE A 324 4.74 2.38 6.17
C ILE A 324 4.41 3.87 6.00
N VAL A 325 4.61 4.68 7.04
CA VAL A 325 4.38 6.12 6.98
C VAL A 325 5.35 6.81 6.01
N GLY A 326 6.62 6.39 5.99
CA GLY A 326 7.60 6.88 5.02
C GLY A 326 7.17 6.65 3.58
N ILE A 327 6.70 5.43 3.25
CA ILE A 327 6.21 5.12 1.90
C ILE A 327 4.89 5.85 1.57
N PHE A 328 4.03 6.11 2.55
CA PHE A 328 2.88 7.00 2.34
C PHE A 328 3.34 8.42 1.97
N CYS A 329 4.31 8.98 2.70
CA CYS A 329 4.89 10.28 2.41
C CYS A 329 5.51 10.33 1.00
N LYS A 330 6.21 9.26 0.58
CA LYS A 330 6.70 9.09 -0.79
C LYS A 330 5.60 9.23 -1.84
N ARG A 331 4.45 8.58 -1.65
CA ARG A 331 3.33 8.67 -2.60
C ARG A 331 2.71 10.05 -2.62
N ALA A 332 2.57 10.69 -1.45
CA ALA A 332 2.04 12.03 -1.31
C ALA A 332 2.95 13.06 -2.02
N GLN A 333 4.26 13.03 -1.75
CA GLN A 333 5.19 13.97 -2.38
C GLN A 333 5.31 13.75 -3.89
N LEU A 334 5.25 12.49 -4.38
CA LEU A 334 5.27 12.21 -5.80
C LEU A 334 4.06 12.85 -6.50
N LEU A 335 2.86 12.63 -5.98
CA LEU A 335 1.63 13.12 -6.59
C LEU A 335 1.52 14.64 -6.50
N VAL A 336 1.57 15.18 -5.27
CA VAL A 336 1.42 16.61 -5.03
C VAL A 336 2.58 17.41 -5.66
N GLY A 337 3.81 16.89 -5.54
CA GLY A 337 5.00 17.54 -6.12
C GLY A 337 4.93 17.66 -7.64
N GLY A 338 4.42 16.64 -8.31
CA GLY A 338 4.29 16.68 -9.78
C GLY A 338 3.32 17.75 -10.28
N PHE A 339 2.28 18.08 -9.50
CA PHE A 339 1.36 19.15 -9.85
C PHE A 339 1.87 20.54 -9.48
N GLN A 340 2.86 20.68 -8.59
CA GLN A 340 3.41 21.97 -8.22
C GLN A 340 4.36 22.56 -9.27
N ILE A 341 4.82 21.74 -10.19
CA ILE A 341 5.68 22.18 -11.29
C ILE A 341 4.80 22.45 -12.51
N PRO A 342 4.71 23.71 -12.99
CA PRO A 342 3.89 24.03 -14.14
C PRO A 342 4.44 23.33 -15.40
N ASN A 343 3.56 22.73 -16.21
CA ASN A 343 3.92 22.06 -17.46
C ASN A 343 4.44 23.00 -18.55
N LEU A 344 4.23 24.29 -18.39
CA LEU A 344 4.63 25.30 -19.35
C LEU A 344 5.44 26.36 -18.62
N ASP A 345 6.69 26.49 -19.01
CA ASP A 345 7.54 27.60 -18.57
C ASP A 345 7.26 28.82 -19.45
N TYR A 346 6.46 29.73 -18.96
CA TYR A 346 6.23 31.02 -19.62
C TYR A 346 7.34 31.99 -19.20
N ALA A 347 8.46 31.93 -19.91
CA ALA A 347 9.50 32.94 -19.79
C ALA A 347 8.98 34.30 -20.28
N GLY A 348 8.65 35.23 -19.40
CA GLY A 348 8.24 36.58 -19.73
C GLY A 348 7.27 37.21 -18.74
N PRO A 349 6.69 38.38 -19.04
CA PRO A 349 5.78 39.10 -18.12
C PRO A 349 4.49 38.36 -17.77
N MET A 350 4.23 37.17 -18.30
CA MET A 350 3.14 36.28 -17.97
C MET A 350 3.46 35.29 -16.82
N THR A 351 4.45 35.55 -16.00
CA THR A 351 4.79 34.71 -14.84
C THR A 351 3.71 34.68 -13.75
N GLN A 352 2.61 35.37 -13.94
CA GLN A 352 1.46 35.36 -13.06
C GLN A 352 0.20 35.09 -13.87
N TYR A 353 -0.22 33.82 -13.96
CA TYR A 353 -1.63 33.63 -14.34
C TYR A 353 -2.53 33.90 -13.16
N THR A 354 -3.59 34.59 -13.42
CA THR A 354 -4.71 34.64 -12.52
C THR A 354 -5.56 33.39 -12.76
N VAL A 355 -5.71 32.59 -11.73
CA VAL A 355 -6.63 31.44 -11.73
C VAL A 355 -7.84 31.83 -10.93
N THR A 356 -9.01 31.68 -11.52
CA THR A 356 -10.27 31.81 -10.78
C THR A 356 -10.62 30.44 -10.20
N ASP A 357 -10.64 30.35 -8.89
CA ASP A 357 -11.22 29.21 -8.20
C ASP A 357 -12.75 29.29 -8.33
N TRP A 358 -13.31 28.46 -9.17
CA TRP A 358 -14.75 28.45 -9.45
C TRP A 358 -15.59 28.03 -8.23
N ALA A 359 -15.00 27.38 -7.23
CA ALA A 359 -15.69 27.01 -5.99
C ALA A 359 -15.90 28.21 -5.06
N THR A 360 -14.92 29.09 -4.99
CA THR A 360 -14.92 30.25 -4.09
C THR A 360 -15.18 31.59 -4.83
N GLY A 361 -15.10 31.58 -6.16
CA GLY A 361 -15.14 32.79 -6.98
C GLY A 361 -13.90 33.69 -6.82
N MET A 362 -12.89 33.24 -6.04
CA MET A 362 -11.66 34.01 -5.82
C MET A 362 -10.71 33.88 -6.99
N THR A 363 -10.22 34.99 -7.48
CA THR A 363 -9.18 35.06 -8.51
C THR A 363 -7.85 35.38 -7.83
N GLY A 364 -6.86 34.54 -7.98
CA GLY A 364 -5.53 34.72 -7.40
C GLY A 364 -4.39 34.40 -8.37
N ALA A 365 -3.18 34.79 -8.02
CA ALA A 365 -1.99 34.37 -8.75
C ALA A 365 -1.71 32.88 -8.50
N TYR A 366 -1.33 32.15 -9.56
CA TYR A 366 -1.03 30.71 -9.48
C TYR A 366 0.16 30.36 -8.56
N GLN A 367 0.98 31.32 -8.19
CA GLN A 367 2.15 31.08 -7.36
C GLN A 367 1.79 30.43 -6.02
N GLY A 368 2.09 29.13 -5.89
CA GLY A 368 2.10 28.43 -4.62
C GLY A 368 0.74 27.88 -4.15
N MET A 369 -0.20 27.62 -5.04
CA MET A 369 -1.38 26.82 -4.68
C MET A 369 -0.95 25.37 -4.42
N VAL A 370 -0.65 25.08 -3.17
CA VAL A 370 -0.37 23.72 -2.72
C VAL A 370 -1.70 23.03 -2.46
N TYR A 371 -1.90 21.84 -3.03
CA TYR A 371 -3.03 21.00 -2.69
C TYR A 371 -3.05 20.71 -1.17
N TRP A 372 -4.18 20.96 -0.54
CA TRP A 372 -4.49 20.54 0.82
C TRP A 372 -5.80 19.77 0.86
N PRO A 373 -5.81 18.56 1.45
CA PRO A 373 -7.03 17.80 1.61
C PRO A 373 -8.06 18.56 2.46
N THR A 374 -9.32 18.53 2.03
CA THR A 374 -10.42 19.10 2.82
C THR A 374 -10.83 18.15 3.96
N PRO A 375 -11.57 18.64 4.98
CA PRO A 375 -12.14 17.80 6.02
C PRO A 375 -13.00 16.64 5.50
N ILE A 376 -13.67 16.82 4.36
CA ILE A 376 -14.46 15.78 3.70
C ILE A 376 -13.56 14.66 3.20
N GLU A 377 -12.45 14.99 2.52
CA GLU A 377 -11.47 14.00 2.06
C GLU A 377 -10.86 13.23 3.22
N PHE A 378 -10.45 13.91 4.29
CA PHE A 378 -9.94 13.25 5.50
C PHE A 378 -10.99 12.32 6.15
N GLY A 379 -12.23 12.77 6.23
CA GLY A 379 -13.33 11.99 6.78
C GLY A 379 -13.58 10.71 5.98
N ILE A 380 -13.59 10.79 4.65
CA ILE A 380 -13.77 9.65 3.76
C ILE A 380 -12.58 8.69 3.87
N VAL A 381 -11.34 9.20 3.88
CA VAL A 381 -10.14 8.38 4.03
C VAL A 381 -10.12 7.64 5.37
N LEU A 382 -10.46 8.32 6.47
CA LEU A 382 -10.57 7.71 7.79
C LEU A 382 -11.63 6.59 7.80
N ALA A 383 -12.76 6.83 7.16
CA ALA A 383 -13.86 5.87 7.10
C ALA A 383 -13.51 4.63 6.26
N LEU A 384 -12.90 4.79 5.08
CA LEU A 384 -12.44 3.65 4.31
C LEU A 384 -11.35 2.88 5.04
N SER A 385 -10.44 3.57 5.72
CA SER A 385 -9.41 2.92 6.55
C SER A 385 -10.03 2.12 7.69
N ALA A 386 -11.09 2.63 8.32
CA ALA A 386 -11.87 1.87 9.32
C ALA A 386 -12.56 0.65 8.69
N GLY A 387 -13.11 0.80 7.49
CA GLY A 387 -13.66 -0.31 6.68
C GLY A 387 -12.61 -1.38 6.36
N ALA A 388 -11.37 -0.97 6.09
CA ALA A 388 -10.23 -1.88 5.91
C ALA A 388 -9.98 -2.73 7.15
N LEU A 389 -9.98 -2.10 8.33
CA LEU A 389 -9.80 -2.83 9.58
C LEU A 389 -10.92 -3.85 9.80
N LEU A 390 -12.16 -3.51 9.44
CA LEU A 390 -13.27 -4.46 9.47
C LEU A 390 -13.07 -5.63 8.51
N LEU A 391 -12.60 -5.39 7.29
CA LEU A 391 -12.27 -6.46 6.34
C LEU A 391 -11.12 -7.34 6.84
N LEU A 392 -10.09 -6.75 7.48
CA LEU A 392 -9.00 -7.50 8.07
C LEU A 392 -9.45 -8.46 9.17
N LEU A 393 -10.56 -8.18 9.87
CA LEU A 393 -11.15 -9.12 10.82
C LEU A 393 -11.60 -10.44 10.17
N GLY A 394 -11.72 -10.49 8.84
CA GLY A 394 -11.90 -11.73 8.09
C GLY A 394 -10.77 -12.74 8.30
N LEU A 395 -9.58 -12.33 8.75
CA LEU A 395 -8.50 -13.21 9.21
C LEU A 395 -8.97 -14.22 10.28
N LYS A 396 -9.98 -13.87 11.06
CA LYS A 396 -10.60 -14.76 12.06
C LYS A 396 -11.15 -16.07 11.46
N TYR A 397 -11.60 -16.00 10.21
CA TYR A 397 -12.22 -17.16 9.54
C TYR A 397 -11.19 -18.00 8.75
N LEU A 398 -9.96 -17.55 8.63
CA LEU A 398 -8.91 -18.29 7.97
C LEU A 398 -8.31 -19.34 8.94
N PRO A 399 -8.05 -20.57 8.48
CA PRO A 399 -7.33 -21.58 9.25
C PRO A 399 -5.85 -21.18 9.33
N LEU A 400 -5.48 -20.42 10.38
CA LEU A 400 -4.11 -19.90 10.56
C LEU A 400 -3.18 -20.86 11.32
N LYS A 401 -3.72 -21.88 12.01
CA LYS A 401 -2.89 -22.89 12.67
C LYS A 401 -2.09 -23.67 11.62
N PRO A 402 -0.80 -23.90 11.81
CA PRO A 402 -0.06 -24.78 10.94
C PRO A 402 -0.70 -26.17 10.99
N VAL A 403 -1.15 -26.66 9.86
CA VAL A 403 -1.33 -28.08 9.67
C VAL A 403 0.09 -28.64 9.68
N ASP A 404 0.39 -29.61 10.56
CA ASP A 404 1.67 -30.33 10.60
C ASP A 404 2.05 -30.75 9.16
N GLN A 405 2.93 -30.01 8.54
CA GLN A 405 3.48 -30.30 7.20
C GLN A 405 4.84 -30.99 7.30
N ASP A 406 5.12 -31.63 8.44
CA ASP A 406 6.25 -32.53 8.61
C ASP A 406 5.83 -34.00 8.49
N ARG A 407 5.00 -34.31 7.48
CA ARG A 407 4.78 -35.69 7.02
C ARG A 407 5.16 -35.84 5.57
#